data_35d85d67d337ac00dcb2368b95da9f4f
#
_entry.id   35d85d67d337ac00dcb2368b95da9f4f
#
_cell.length_a   1.000
_cell.length_b   1.000
_cell.length_c   1.000
_cell.angle_alpha   90.00
_cell.angle_beta   90.00
_cell.angle_gamma   90.00
#
_symmetry.space_group_name_H-M   'P 1'
#
loop_
_entity.id
_entity.type
_entity.pdbx_description
1 polymer ?
#
loop_
_entity_poly.entity_id
_entity_poly.type
_entity_poly.pdbx_seq_one_letter_code
_entity_poly.pdbx_strand_id
1 'polypeptide(L)'
;HFIYNTLDSIHWLAIENGEDEISEMLSEFAQILRYQISGSNAVVKIKDEMEYLKKYLFLQKIRFMDNFEYAIDCEEGILDCHIHKMIFQPFIENAIIHGYANIRHGGLLRIKIYHINETEICFSIMDNGRGMSPDKLGEVFGNDGGTPSIGVSNVLARLKLYYGDNYRLEVHSEVNRGTSIKITIPKM
;
A
#
# COMPACT_ATOMS: atom_id res chain seq x y z
N HIS A 1 -3.63 -19.00 -15.31
CA HIS A 1 -4.51 -20.16 -15.11
C HIS A 1 -3.87 -21.25 -14.26
N PHE A 2 -2.64 -21.64 -14.55
CA PHE A 2 -1.92 -22.67 -13.79
C PHE A 2 -1.77 -22.28 -12.30
N ILE A 3 -1.37 -21.05 -12.03
CA ILE A 3 -1.19 -20.55 -10.65
C ILE A 3 -2.49 -20.61 -9.87
N TYR A 4 -3.60 -20.14 -10.45
CA TYR A 4 -4.91 -20.17 -9.79
C TYR A 4 -5.38 -21.58 -9.49
N ASN A 5 -5.31 -22.49 -10.48
CA ASN A 5 -5.70 -23.87 -10.27
C ASN A 5 -4.87 -24.57 -9.20
N THR A 6 -3.56 -24.22 -9.12
CA THR A 6 -2.67 -24.77 -8.09
C THR A 6 -3.05 -24.23 -6.70
N LEU A 7 -3.31 -22.93 -6.59
CA LEU A 7 -3.75 -22.32 -5.33
C LEU A 7 -5.09 -22.89 -4.87
N ASP A 8 -6.05 -23.06 -5.77
CA ASP A 8 -7.35 -23.68 -5.45
C ASP A 8 -7.17 -25.13 -4.96
N SER A 9 -6.28 -25.90 -5.60
CA SER A 9 -6.00 -27.27 -5.16
C SER A 9 -5.37 -27.31 -3.75
N ILE A 10 -4.43 -26.41 -3.44
CA ILE A 10 -3.82 -26.34 -2.11
C ILE A 10 -4.84 -25.84 -1.06
N HIS A 11 -5.70 -24.91 -1.44
CA HIS A 11 -6.78 -24.42 -0.58
C HIS A 11 -7.74 -25.55 -0.17
N TRP A 12 -8.19 -26.38 -1.13
CA TRP A 12 -9.01 -27.54 -0.83
C TRP A 12 -8.32 -28.57 0.05
N LEU A 13 -7.03 -28.83 -0.17
CA LEU A 13 -6.24 -29.71 0.69
C LEU A 13 -6.14 -29.17 2.11
N ALA A 14 -5.99 -27.86 2.29
CA ALA A 14 -5.97 -27.23 3.61
C ALA A 14 -7.31 -27.43 4.33
N ILE A 15 -8.44 -27.22 3.65
CA ILE A 15 -9.79 -27.46 4.20
C ILE A 15 -9.96 -28.93 4.62
N GLU A 16 -9.58 -29.89 3.77
CA GLU A 16 -9.70 -31.33 4.06
C GLU A 16 -8.88 -31.77 5.29
N ASN A 17 -7.77 -31.07 5.57
CA ASN A 17 -6.93 -31.35 6.73
C ASN A 17 -7.27 -30.49 7.96
N GLY A 18 -8.32 -29.65 7.89
CA GLY A 18 -8.73 -28.81 9.02
C GLY A 18 -7.78 -27.62 9.29
N GLU A 19 -6.97 -27.22 8.30
CA GLU A 19 -6.01 -26.13 8.40
C GLU A 19 -6.66 -24.81 7.95
N ASP A 20 -7.55 -24.29 8.78
CA ASP A 20 -8.39 -23.13 8.46
C ASP A 20 -7.56 -21.87 8.17
N GLU A 21 -6.49 -21.62 8.94
CA GLU A 21 -5.61 -20.46 8.74
C GLU A 21 -4.89 -20.52 7.38
N ILE A 22 -4.40 -21.70 7.00
CA ILE A 22 -3.74 -21.89 5.70
C ILE A 22 -4.74 -21.71 4.57
N SER A 23 -5.96 -22.22 4.73
CA SER A 23 -7.07 -22.06 3.78
C SER A 23 -7.40 -20.57 3.57
N GLU A 24 -7.54 -19.79 4.65
CA GLU A 24 -7.80 -18.35 4.59
C GLU A 24 -6.67 -17.60 3.87
N MET A 25 -5.41 -17.86 4.24
CA MET A 25 -4.24 -17.25 3.59
C MET A 25 -4.22 -17.51 2.09
N LEU A 26 -4.50 -18.72 1.64
CA LEU A 26 -4.54 -19.10 0.22
C LEU A 26 -5.66 -18.38 -0.52
N SER A 27 -6.83 -18.30 0.09
CA SER A 27 -7.99 -17.58 -0.47
C SER A 27 -7.66 -16.10 -0.67
N GLU A 28 -7.13 -15.41 0.36
CA GLU A 28 -6.75 -14.01 0.29
C GLU A 28 -5.62 -13.78 -0.73
N PHE A 29 -4.63 -14.68 -0.80
CA PHE A 29 -3.56 -14.60 -1.78
C PHE A 29 -4.07 -14.74 -3.22
N ALA A 30 -4.98 -15.70 -3.48
CA ALA A 30 -5.59 -15.86 -4.80
C ALA A 30 -6.36 -14.60 -5.23
N GLN A 31 -7.07 -13.94 -4.30
CA GLN A 31 -7.81 -12.71 -4.57
C GLN A 31 -6.86 -11.54 -4.87
N ILE A 32 -5.76 -11.41 -4.12
CA ILE A 32 -4.71 -10.42 -4.38
C ILE A 32 -4.12 -10.59 -5.78
N LEU A 33 -3.74 -11.81 -6.15
CA LEU A 33 -3.20 -12.10 -7.48
C LEU A 33 -4.22 -11.76 -8.59
N ARG A 34 -5.48 -12.12 -8.39
CA ARG A 34 -6.55 -11.80 -9.35
C ARG A 34 -6.69 -10.30 -9.52
N TYR A 35 -6.69 -9.58 -8.42
CA TYR A 35 -6.72 -8.12 -8.45
C TYR A 35 -5.49 -7.57 -9.18
N GLN A 36 -4.28 -8.01 -8.89
CA GLN A 36 -3.04 -7.51 -9.52
C GLN A 36 -2.98 -7.75 -11.04
N ILE A 37 -3.43 -8.91 -11.50
CA ILE A 37 -3.37 -9.29 -12.92
C ILE A 37 -4.48 -8.62 -13.75
N SER A 38 -5.62 -8.31 -13.15
CA SER A 38 -6.74 -7.67 -13.85
C SER A 38 -6.43 -6.19 -14.16
N GLY A 39 -5.85 -5.91 -15.34
CA GLY A 39 -5.67 -4.56 -15.88
C GLY A 39 -4.80 -3.64 -15.04
N SER A 40 -3.50 -3.58 -15.32
CA SER A 40 -2.52 -2.77 -14.55
C SER A 40 -2.77 -1.25 -14.55
N ASN A 41 -3.54 -0.74 -15.52
CA ASN A 41 -3.87 0.69 -15.66
C ASN A 41 -5.36 0.97 -15.40
N ALA A 42 -6.07 0.04 -14.79
CA ALA A 42 -7.50 0.19 -14.53
C ALA A 42 -7.76 1.31 -13.51
N VAL A 43 -8.85 2.02 -13.75
CA VAL A 43 -9.48 2.91 -12.78
C VAL A 43 -10.47 2.07 -11.98
N VAL A 44 -10.39 2.14 -10.66
CA VAL A 44 -11.20 1.35 -9.73
C VAL A 44 -11.81 2.27 -8.68
N LYS A 45 -12.85 1.80 -8.00
CA LYS A 45 -13.38 2.52 -6.84
C LYS A 45 -12.42 2.44 -5.66
N ILE A 46 -12.38 3.47 -4.84
CA ILE A 46 -11.56 3.48 -3.61
C ILE A 46 -11.93 2.32 -2.70
N LYS A 47 -13.20 1.95 -2.61
CA LYS A 47 -13.61 0.77 -1.82
C LYS A 47 -12.93 -0.52 -2.26
N ASP A 48 -12.78 -0.73 -3.57
CA ASP A 48 -12.15 -1.94 -4.13
C ASP A 48 -10.64 -1.97 -3.83
N GLU A 49 -9.98 -0.81 -3.92
CA GLU A 49 -8.58 -0.63 -3.55
C GLU A 49 -8.37 -0.84 -2.04
N MET A 50 -9.29 -0.35 -1.20
CA MET A 50 -9.24 -0.56 0.24
C MET A 50 -9.43 -2.04 0.62
N GLU A 51 -10.32 -2.74 -0.05
CA GLU A 51 -10.52 -4.18 0.16
C GLU A 51 -9.25 -4.96 -0.22
N TYR A 52 -8.65 -4.64 -1.36
CA TYR A 52 -7.36 -5.19 -1.75
C TYR A 52 -6.26 -4.91 -0.71
N LEU A 53 -6.14 -3.67 -0.22
CA LEU A 53 -5.14 -3.29 0.78
C LEU A 53 -5.33 -4.05 2.11
N LYS A 54 -6.56 -4.26 2.56
CA LYS A 54 -6.83 -5.06 3.76
C LYS A 54 -6.30 -6.48 3.62
N LYS A 55 -6.58 -7.14 2.50
CA LYS A 55 -6.10 -8.49 2.20
C LYS A 55 -4.57 -8.55 2.11
N TYR A 56 -3.97 -7.58 1.43
CA TYR A 56 -2.52 -7.46 1.33
C TYR A 56 -1.87 -7.29 2.71
N LEU A 57 -2.39 -6.39 3.54
CA LEU A 57 -1.85 -6.14 4.88
C LEU A 57 -2.05 -7.33 5.83
N PHE A 58 -3.16 -8.05 5.71
CA PHE A 58 -3.40 -9.29 6.44
C PHE A 58 -2.29 -10.31 6.16
N LEU A 59 -1.99 -10.59 4.89
CA LEU A 59 -0.93 -11.53 4.54
C LEU A 59 0.47 -11.02 4.95
N GLN A 60 0.74 -9.73 4.83
CA GLN A 60 2.00 -9.15 5.28
C GLN A 60 2.15 -9.26 6.81
N LYS A 61 1.08 -9.08 7.58
CA LYS A 61 1.09 -9.23 9.03
C LYS A 61 1.50 -10.66 9.43
N ILE A 62 0.91 -11.68 8.80
CA ILE A 62 1.30 -13.09 9.03
C ILE A 62 2.77 -13.31 8.62
N ARG A 63 3.18 -12.86 7.43
CA ARG A 63 4.55 -13.00 6.93
C ARG A 63 5.59 -12.40 7.87
N PHE A 64 5.28 -11.28 8.51
CA PHE A 64 6.15 -10.59 9.46
C PHE A 64 5.89 -10.99 10.92
N MET A 65 5.21 -12.13 11.16
CA MET A 65 4.99 -12.71 12.50
C MET A 65 4.38 -11.69 13.48
N ASP A 66 3.37 -10.96 13.06
CA ASP A 66 2.66 -9.93 13.85
C ASP A 66 3.57 -8.81 14.41
N ASN A 67 4.69 -8.52 13.75
CA ASN A 67 5.62 -7.48 14.19
C ASN A 67 5.07 -6.06 14.04
N PHE A 68 3.96 -5.89 13.31
CA PHE A 68 3.29 -4.60 13.16
C PHE A 68 1.76 -4.73 13.23
N GLU A 69 1.13 -3.66 13.65
CA GLU A 69 -0.31 -3.45 13.54
C GLU A 69 -0.61 -2.44 12.42
N TYR A 70 -1.82 -2.50 11.88
CA TYR A 70 -2.26 -1.52 10.91
C TYR A 70 -3.68 -1.02 11.19
N ALA A 71 -3.93 0.21 10.78
CA ALA A 71 -5.25 0.81 10.81
C ALA A 71 -5.53 1.50 9.46
N ILE A 72 -6.71 1.27 8.92
CA ILE A 72 -7.18 1.89 7.69
C ILE A 72 -8.46 2.65 8.01
N ASP A 73 -8.42 3.95 7.81
CA ASP A 73 -9.52 4.88 8.05
C ASP A 73 -9.86 5.58 6.72
N CYS A 74 -11.09 5.45 6.28
CA CYS A 74 -11.57 6.03 5.04
C CYS A 74 -12.89 6.77 5.29
N GLU A 75 -12.93 8.03 4.92
CA GLU A 75 -14.13 8.86 5.01
C GLU A 75 -15.23 8.31 4.10
N GLU A 76 -16.45 8.15 4.61
CA GLU A 76 -17.54 7.44 3.92
C GLU A 76 -17.86 8.00 2.53
N GLY A 77 -17.86 9.31 2.35
CA GLY A 77 -18.16 9.98 1.08
C GLY A 77 -17.15 9.72 -0.05
N ILE A 78 -16.02 9.04 0.23
CA ILE A 78 -14.94 8.80 -0.74
C ILE A 78 -15.00 7.40 -1.36
N LEU A 79 -15.64 6.44 -0.73
CA LEU A 79 -15.59 5.03 -1.11
C LEU A 79 -16.00 4.75 -2.57
N ASP A 80 -16.92 5.52 -3.12
CA ASP A 80 -17.36 5.38 -4.52
C ASP A 80 -16.57 6.25 -5.52
N CYS A 81 -15.65 7.09 -5.04
CA CYS A 81 -14.73 7.83 -5.91
C CYS A 81 -13.75 6.86 -6.59
N HIS A 82 -13.21 7.29 -7.74
CA HIS A 82 -12.34 6.46 -8.53
C HIS A 82 -10.88 6.88 -8.40
N ILE A 83 -9.99 5.91 -8.50
CA ILE A 83 -8.55 6.10 -8.49
C ILE A 83 -7.87 5.13 -9.46
N HIS A 84 -6.65 5.43 -9.82
CA HIS A 84 -5.82 4.45 -10.52
C HIS A 84 -5.35 3.37 -9.55
N LYS A 85 -5.53 2.15 -9.95
CA LYS A 85 -5.26 0.93 -9.21
C LYS A 85 -3.81 0.84 -8.74
N MET A 86 -3.60 0.41 -7.48
CA MET A 86 -2.29 0.13 -6.88
C MET A 86 -1.32 1.34 -6.90
N ILE A 87 -1.85 2.57 -6.89
CA ILE A 87 -1.00 3.77 -6.94
C ILE A 87 -0.26 4.01 -5.62
N PHE A 88 -0.84 3.58 -4.50
CA PHE A 88 -0.29 3.81 -3.15
C PHE A 88 0.50 2.61 -2.60
N GLN A 89 0.33 1.44 -3.20
CA GLN A 89 0.94 0.19 -2.73
C GLN A 89 2.45 0.29 -2.52
N PRO A 90 3.26 0.88 -3.41
CA PRO A 90 4.72 0.93 -3.20
C PRO A 90 5.13 1.71 -1.95
N PHE A 91 4.36 2.70 -1.52
CA PHE A 91 4.63 3.43 -0.28
C PHE A 91 4.31 2.59 0.95
N ILE A 92 3.24 1.79 0.88
CA ILE A 92 2.86 0.84 1.93
C ILE A 92 3.90 -0.28 2.03
N GLU A 93 4.36 -0.81 0.89
CA GLU A 93 5.46 -1.79 0.83
C GLU A 93 6.74 -1.25 1.45
N ASN A 94 7.11 0.00 1.14
CA ASN A 94 8.28 0.66 1.72
C ASN A 94 8.18 0.78 3.25
N ALA A 95 7.02 1.12 3.77
CA ALA A 95 6.79 1.19 5.21
C ALA A 95 6.99 -0.19 5.88
N ILE A 96 6.43 -1.24 5.29
CA ILE A 96 6.52 -2.60 5.86
C ILE A 96 7.94 -3.16 5.71
N ILE A 97 8.51 -3.14 4.49
CA ILE A 97 9.77 -3.81 4.19
C ILE A 97 10.95 -3.03 4.76
N HIS A 98 10.94 -1.71 4.62
CA HIS A 98 12.06 -0.85 5.01
C HIS A 98 11.84 -0.15 6.33
N GLY A 99 10.61 0.24 6.65
CA GLY A 99 10.26 0.88 7.91
C GLY A 99 10.48 -0.06 9.09
N TYR A 100 10.05 -1.33 8.97
CA TYR A 100 10.09 -2.31 10.06
C TYR A 100 11.24 -3.32 9.98
N ALA A 101 12.20 -3.16 9.06
CA ALA A 101 13.27 -4.13 8.78
C ALA A 101 14.06 -4.61 10.03
N ASN A 102 14.11 -3.84 11.10
CA ASN A 102 14.81 -4.19 12.35
C ASN A 102 13.93 -3.99 13.60
N ILE A 103 12.64 -3.77 13.42
CA ILE A 103 11.68 -3.62 14.50
C ILE A 103 11.10 -5.00 14.80
N ARG A 104 11.34 -5.51 15.99
CA ARG A 104 10.84 -6.84 16.40
C ARG A 104 9.38 -6.83 16.84
N HIS A 105 8.91 -5.71 17.39
CA HIS A 105 7.53 -5.53 17.86
C HIS A 105 7.13 -4.06 17.86
N GLY A 106 5.83 -3.78 17.75
CA GLY A 106 5.28 -2.44 17.93
C GLY A 106 5.32 -1.55 16.68
N GLY A 107 5.54 -2.13 15.49
CA GLY A 107 5.29 -1.41 14.24
C GLY A 107 3.82 -0.98 14.14
N LEU A 108 3.56 0.23 13.68
CA LEU A 108 2.21 0.75 13.48
C LEU A 108 2.11 1.47 12.15
N LEU A 109 1.34 0.92 11.23
CA LEU A 109 1.01 1.51 9.93
C LEU A 109 -0.39 2.11 9.98
N ARG A 110 -0.52 3.41 9.71
CA ARG A 110 -1.81 4.08 9.61
C ARG A 110 -2.02 4.59 8.20
N ILE A 111 -3.14 4.21 7.60
CA ILE A 111 -3.57 4.67 6.29
C ILE A 111 -4.87 5.44 6.49
N LYS A 112 -4.90 6.70 6.03
CA LYS A 112 -6.11 7.53 6.08
C LYS A 112 -6.43 8.06 4.71
N ILE A 113 -7.71 8.06 4.35
CA ILE A 113 -8.21 8.62 3.09
C ILE A 113 -9.34 9.58 3.44
N TYR A 114 -9.17 10.83 3.07
CA TYR A 114 -10.11 11.89 3.43
C TYR A 114 -10.18 13.00 2.38
N HIS A 115 -11.27 13.75 2.37
CA HIS A 115 -11.39 14.94 1.54
C HIS A 115 -10.47 16.06 2.04
N ILE A 116 -9.76 16.71 1.13
CA ILE A 116 -9.14 18.02 1.39
C ILE A 116 -10.18 19.12 1.15
N ASN A 117 -10.95 18.97 0.07
CA ASN A 117 -12.04 19.83 -0.35
C ASN A 117 -13.00 19.06 -1.26
N GLU A 118 -13.92 19.73 -1.93
CA GLU A 118 -14.91 19.11 -2.84
C GLU A 118 -14.29 18.39 -4.04
N THR A 119 -13.10 18.81 -4.47
CA THR A 119 -12.43 18.35 -5.71
C THR A 119 -11.17 17.54 -5.48
N GLU A 120 -10.67 17.43 -4.25
CA GLU A 120 -9.40 16.77 -3.93
C GLU A 120 -9.52 15.79 -2.76
N ILE A 121 -8.84 14.68 -2.90
CA ILE A 121 -8.72 13.63 -1.88
C ILE A 121 -7.26 13.48 -1.47
N CYS A 122 -7.02 13.23 -0.18
CA CYS A 122 -5.70 12.94 0.36
C CYS A 122 -5.62 11.49 0.83
N PHE A 123 -4.54 10.84 0.44
CA PHE A 123 -4.07 9.58 1.01
C PHE A 123 -2.89 9.86 1.91
N SER A 124 -3.05 9.56 3.18
CA SER A 124 -2.02 9.70 4.20
C SER A 124 -1.56 8.33 4.68
N ILE A 125 -0.28 8.04 4.53
CA ILE A 125 0.36 6.80 4.95
C ILE A 125 1.41 7.17 5.99
N MET A 126 1.29 6.64 7.20
CA MET A 126 2.19 6.94 8.30
C MET A 126 2.67 5.64 8.94
N ASP A 127 3.96 5.49 9.09
CA ASP A 127 4.60 4.44 9.86
C ASP A 127 5.40 5.01 11.04
N ASN A 128 5.57 4.23 12.07
CA ASN A 128 6.47 4.51 13.20
C ASN A 128 7.79 3.72 13.08
N GLY A 129 8.22 3.44 11.87
CA GLY A 129 9.40 2.66 11.57
C GLY A 129 10.71 3.40 11.87
N ARG A 130 11.80 2.90 11.30
CA ARG A 130 13.14 3.48 11.51
C ARG A 130 13.31 4.90 10.97
N GLY A 131 12.41 5.34 10.08
CA GLY A 131 12.53 6.64 9.39
C GLY A 131 13.80 6.77 8.54
N MET A 132 14.07 7.99 8.09
CA MET A 132 15.20 8.33 7.22
C MET A 132 15.85 9.63 7.67
N SER A 133 17.18 9.74 7.50
CA SER A 133 17.88 11.01 7.60
C SER A 133 17.53 11.93 6.41
N PRO A 134 17.74 13.24 6.51
CA PRO A 134 17.51 14.16 5.39
C PRO A 134 18.25 13.75 4.11
N ASP A 135 19.53 13.35 4.21
CA ASP A 135 20.32 12.89 3.08
C ASP A 135 19.69 11.65 2.42
N LYS A 136 19.28 10.68 3.24
CA LYS A 136 18.62 9.45 2.74
C LYS A 136 17.26 9.74 2.12
N LEU A 137 16.51 10.66 2.67
CA LEU A 137 15.24 11.12 2.11
C LEU A 137 15.47 11.78 0.74
N GLY A 138 16.48 12.63 0.61
CA GLY A 138 16.91 13.24 -0.65
C GLY A 138 17.27 12.20 -1.71
N GLU A 139 18.06 11.16 -1.34
CA GLU A 139 18.40 10.05 -2.23
C GLU A 139 17.15 9.26 -2.69
N VAL A 140 16.24 8.95 -1.76
CA VAL A 140 15.05 8.12 -2.05
C VAL A 140 14.06 8.86 -2.94
N PHE A 141 13.84 10.16 -2.72
CA PHE A 141 12.85 10.97 -3.43
C PHE A 141 13.43 11.89 -4.50
N GLY A 142 14.76 12.00 -4.61
CA GLY A 142 15.43 12.81 -5.63
C GLY A 142 15.38 14.32 -5.38
N ASN A 143 15.17 14.76 -4.13
CA ASN A 143 14.98 16.19 -3.80
C ASN A 143 16.23 17.03 -4.02
N ASP A 144 17.44 16.44 -4.05
CA ASP A 144 18.73 17.12 -4.24
C ASP A 144 19.22 17.11 -5.70
N GLY A 145 18.30 16.97 -6.66
CA GLY A 145 18.64 16.88 -8.10
C GLY A 145 19.15 15.50 -8.53
N GLY A 146 19.11 14.50 -7.64
CA GLY A 146 19.41 13.11 -7.93
C GLY A 146 18.22 12.39 -8.56
N THR A 147 18.48 11.17 -9.06
CA THR A 147 17.42 10.27 -9.54
C THR A 147 16.77 9.57 -8.35
N PRO A 148 15.43 9.64 -8.19
CA PRO A 148 14.75 8.90 -7.13
C PRO A 148 15.01 7.40 -7.20
N SER A 149 14.85 6.67 -6.07
CA SER A 149 14.91 5.21 -6.06
C SER A 149 13.91 4.61 -7.06
N ILE A 150 14.20 3.45 -7.61
CA ILE A 150 13.38 2.80 -8.66
C ILE A 150 11.90 2.70 -8.25
N GLY A 151 11.62 2.30 -7.01
CA GLY A 151 10.26 2.17 -6.51
C GLY A 151 9.53 3.52 -6.49
N VAL A 152 10.16 4.56 -5.97
CA VAL A 152 9.60 5.90 -5.91
C VAL A 152 9.49 6.51 -7.30
N SER A 153 10.51 6.37 -8.16
CA SER A 153 10.47 6.84 -9.56
C SER A 153 9.27 6.30 -10.32
N ASN A 154 8.99 5.02 -10.18
CA ASN A 154 7.84 4.39 -10.83
C ASN A 154 6.51 4.99 -10.36
N VAL A 155 6.37 5.25 -9.06
CA VAL A 155 5.15 5.87 -8.52
C VAL A 155 5.00 7.31 -9.00
N LEU A 156 6.08 8.10 -8.95
CA LEU A 156 6.07 9.47 -9.44
C LEU A 156 5.72 9.54 -10.94
N ALA A 157 6.30 8.65 -11.75
CA ALA A 157 5.97 8.55 -13.17
C ALA A 157 4.49 8.21 -13.40
N ARG A 158 3.91 7.30 -12.59
CA ARG A 158 2.48 6.97 -12.68
C ARG A 158 1.60 8.11 -12.21
N LEU A 159 1.93 8.78 -11.11
CA LEU A 159 1.19 9.98 -10.66
C LEU A 159 1.21 11.06 -11.73
N LYS A 160 2.37 11.33 -12.34
CA LYS A 160 2.51 12.30 -13.44
C LYS A 160 1.71 11.88 -14.67
N LEU A 161 1.74 10.60 -15.04
CA LEU A 161 0.99 10.06 -16.19
C LEU A 161 -0.52 10.21 -16.00
N TYR A 162 -1.03 9.93 -14.78
CA TYR A 162 -2.46 9.86 -14.52
C TYR A 162 -3.08 11.21 -14.14
N TYR A 163 -2.34 12.03 -13.40
CA TYR A 163 -2.86 13.28 -12.84
C TYR A 163 -2.16 14.53 -13.38
N GLY A 164 -1.16 14.38 -14.27
CA GLY A 164 -0.38 15.49 -14.79
C GLY A 164 0.34 16.26 -13.70
N ASP A 165 0.10 17.55 -13.59
CA ASP A 165 0.61 18.41 -12.52
C ASP A 165 -0.40 18.62 -11.38
N ASN A 166 -1.54 17.92 -11.43
CA ASN A 166 -2.63 18.09 -10.45
C ASN A 166 -2.51 17.14 -9.26
N TYR A 167 -1.32 16.70 -8.92
CA TYR A 167 -1.09 15.96 -7.68
C TYR A 167 -0.07 16.67 -6.79
N ARG A 168 -0.14 16.44 -5.51
CA ARG A 168 0.87 16.89 -4.54
C ARG A 168 1.37 15.68 -3.75
N LEU A 169 2.68 15.61 -3.56
CA LEU A 169 3.34 14.61 -2.72
C LEU A 169 4.13 15.34 -1.63
N GLU A 170 3.80 15.06 -0.39
CA GLU A 170 4.50 15.56 0.78
C GLU A 170 5.08 14.37 1.54
N VAL A 171 6.37 14.44 1.86
CA VAL A 171 7.06 13.38 2.60
C VAL A 171 7.82 13.99 3.77
N HIS A 172 7.57 13.46 4.94
CA HIS A 172 8.28 13.79 6.17
C HIS A 172 8.81 12.52 6.80
N SER A 173 10.09 12.49 7.14
CA SER A 173 10.70 11.34 7.80
C SER A 173 11.74 11.82 8.81
N GLU A 174 11.79 11.13 9.95
CA GLU A 174 12.74 11.39 11.02
C GLU A 174 13.30 10.06 11.54
N VAL A 175 14.61 10.01 11.72
CA VAL A 175 15.30 8.80 12.19
C VAL A 175 14.70 8.32 13.52
N ASN A 176 14.33 7.04 13.59
CA ASN A 176 13.67 6.38 14.71
C ASN A 176 12.26 6.92 15.08
N ARG A 177 11.64 7.70 14.22
CA ARG A 177 10.27 8.18 14.41
C ARG A 177 9.30 7.75 13.32
N GLY A 178 9.86 7.25 12.19
CA GLY A 178 9.08 6.75 11.07
C GLY A 178 8.96 7.74 9.91
N THR A 179 8.01 7.45 9.03
CA THR A 179 7.78 8.22 7.81
C THR A 179 6.29 8.55 7.67
N SER A 180 6.01 9.75 7.19
CA SER A 180 4.67 10.20 6.82
C SER A 180 4.67 10.64 5.36
N ILE A 181 3.79 10.05 4.57
CA ILE A 181 3.60 10.36 3.15
C ILE A 181 2.16 10.81 2.96
N LYS A 182 1.97 11.96 2.33
CA LYS A 182 0.66 12.45 1.92
C LYS A 182 0.64 12.65 0.42
N ILE A 183 -0.38 12.09 -0.22
CA ILE A 183 -0.59 12.19 -1.67
C ILE A 183 -1.97 12.78 -1.87
N THR A 184 -2.02 14.00 -2.38
CA THR A 184 -3.26 14.65 -2.75
C THR A 184 -3.46 14.53 -4.25
N ILE A 185 -4.63 14.07 -4.66
CA ILE A 185 -5.03 13.88 -6.06
C ILE A 185 -6.43 14.46 -6.31
N PRO A 186 -6.75 14.80 -7.56
CA PRO A 186 -8.12 15.16 -7.93
C PRO A 186 -9.08 14.00 -7.68
N LYS A 187 -10.27 14.33 -7.22
CA LYS A 187 -11.40 13.42 -7.08
C LYS A 187 -11.93 13.06 -8.48
N MET A 188 -12.04 11.78 -8.75
CA MET A 188 -12.60 11.24 -10.01
C MET A 188 -13.91 10.49 -9.76
#